data_b239b3dd7cb09a6b78c350fb4d95ac83
#
_entry.id   b239b3dd7cb09a6b78c350fb4d95ac83
#
_cell.length_a   1.000
_cell.length_b   1.000
_cell.length_c   1.000
_cell.angle_alpha   90.00
_cell.angle_beta   90.00
_cell.angle_gamma   90.00
#
_symmetry.space_group_name_H-M   'P 1'
#
loop_
_entity.id
_entity.type
_entity.pdbx_description
1 polymer ?
#
loop_
_entity_poly.entity_id
_entity_poly.type
_entity_poly.pdbx_seq_one_letter_code
_entity_poly.pdbx_strand_id
1 'polypeptide(L)'
;MIVADEKLRSRRPKLRKPIGKSIESLKDKYEDSSYHLIGVIDNKIIACGRLHFNSENEAQIRYMAIDKNFQRKGIGVKIIELLEAEAKKKRINKIVLNARNYVIEFYEKSGYKAVRKYEGSDTGIPHTTMEKIL
;
A
#
# COMPACT_ATOMS: atom_id res chain seq x y z
N MET A 1 8.98 13.16 -0.85
CA MET A 1 8.90 12.86 0.59
C MET A 1 7.72 11.96 0.88
N ILE A 2 7.93 10.96 1.72
CA ILE A 2 6.86 10.04 2.10
C ILE A 2 6.50 10.30 3.55
N VAL A 3 5.22 10.56 3.81
CA VAL A 3 4.75 10.91 5.15
C VAL A 3 3.43 10.19 5.41
N ALA A 4 3.05 10.10 6.69
CA ALA A 4 1.77 9.53 7.06
C ALA A 4 0.66 10.48 6.60
N ASP A 5 -0.42 9.90 6.08
CA ASP A 5 -1.55 10.67 5.55
C ASP A 5 -2.14 11.63 6.57
N GLU A 6 -2.23 11.20 7.82
CA GLU A 6 -2.82 12.01 8.87
C GLU A 6 -2.11 13.35 9.06
N LYS A 7 -0.83 13.43 8.72
CA LYS A 7 -0.07 14.66 8.81
C LYS A 7 -0.38 15.63 7.68
N LEU A 8 -0.99 15.13 6.62
CA LEU A 8 -1.32 15.92 5.44
C LEU A 8 -2.82 16.10 5.26
N ARG A 9 -3.61 15.63 6.20
CA ARG A 9 -5.06 15.64 6.07
C ARG A 9 -5.61 17.01 5.70
N SER A 10 -5.10 18.05 6.31
CA SER A 10 -5.57 19.41 6.03
C SER A 10 -5.21 19.89 4.62
N ARG A 11 -4.24 19.25 3.98
CA ARG A 11 -3.81 19.62 2.64
C ARG A 11 -4.41 18.73 1.56
N ARG A 12 -5.08 17.67 1.98
CA ARG A 12 -5.57 16.66 1.07
C ARG A 12 -6.46 17.21 -0.06
N PRO A 13 -7.38 18.11 0.21
CA PRO A 13 -8.26 18.61 -0.85
C PRO A 13 -7.54 19.31 -1.99
N LYS A 14 -6.31 19.75 -1.75
CA LYS A 14 -5.53 20.46 -2.77
C LYS A 14 -4.75 19.53 -3.67
N LEU A 15 -4.74 18.25 -3.33
CA LEU A 15 -3.96 17.27 -4.06
C LEU A 15 -4.79 16.70 -5.19
N ARG A 16 -4.18 16.55 -6.33
CA ARG A 16 -4.85 15.99 -7.50
C ARG A 16 -4.74 14.47 -7.49
N LYS A 17 -5.24 13.86 -8.52
CA LYS A 17 -5.25 12.41 -8.69
C LYS A 17 -4.00 11.97 -9.46
N PRO A 18 -2.83 11.97 -8.84
CA PRO A 18 -1.60 11.70 -9.56
C PRO A 18 -1.46 10.26 -10.02
N ILE A 19 -2.21 9.37 -9.42
CA ILE A 19 -2.11 7.94 -9.71
C ILE A 19 -3.37 7.40 -10.36
N GLY A 20 -4.16 8.29 -10.97
CA GLY A 20 -5.39 7.90 -11.64
C GLY A 20 -6.58 7.67 -10.72
N LYS A 21 -6.39 7.85 -9.44
CA LYS A 21 -7.45 7.74 -8.43
C LYS A 21 -7.39 8.95 -7.51
N SER A 22 -8.54 9.41 -7.06
CA SER A 22 -8.57 10.46 -6.06
C SER A 22 -8.34 9.86 -4.68
N ILE A 23 -8.02 10.72 -3.73
CA ILE A 23 -7.92 10.30 -2.33
C ILE A 23 -9.23 9.66 -1.90
N GLU A 24 -10.35 10.23 -2.31
CA GLU A 24 -11.67 9.73 -1.94
C GLU A 24 -11.91 8.31 -2.41
N SER A 25 -11.31 7.91 -3.54
CA SER A 25 -11.51 6.56 -4.05
C SER A 25 -10.85 5.50 -3.18
N LEU A 26 -9.99 5.91 -2.25
CA LEU A 26 -9.33 4.99 -1.31
C LEU A 26 -10.12 4.84 -0.03
N LYS A 27 -11.17 5.63 0.14
CA LYS A 27 -12.00 5.56 1.34
C LYS A 27 -12.91 4.35 1.27
N ASP A 28 -12.93 3.58 2.34
CA ASP A 28 -13.80 2.42 2.48
C ASP A 28 -14.01 2.16 3.97
N LYS A 29 -14.60 1.02 4.32
CA LYS A 29 -14.89 0.70 5.70
C LYS A 29 -13.64 0.59 6.59
N TYR A 30 -12.45 0.50 6.00
CA TYR A 30 -11.20 0.34 6.74
C TYR A 30 -10.44 1.64 6.92
N GLU A 31 -10.90 2.74 6.34
CA GLU A 31 -10.11 3.97 6.33
C GLU A 31 -9.71 4.44 7.72
N ASP A 32 -10.66 4.46 8.65
CA ASP A 32 -10.38 4.99 9.99
C ASP A 32 -9.48 4.11 10.83
N SER A 33 -9.38 2.82 10.50
CA SER A 33 -8.58 1.88 11.26
C SER A 33 -7.29 1.47 10.54
N SER A 34 -6.96 2.17 9.47
CA SER A 34 -5.78 1.84 8.65
C SER A 34 -4.71 2.90 8.80
N TYR A 35 -3.46 2.47 8.51
CA TYR A 35 -2.33 3.38 8.46
C TYR A 35 -2.06 3.73 7.00
N HIS A 36 -2.03 5.03 6.70
CA HIS A 36 -1.88 5.52 5.34
C HIS A 36 -0.56 6.23 5.15
N LEU A 37 0.11 5.95 4.04
CA LEU A 37 1.29 6.69 3.62
C LEU A 37 1.02 7.37 2.30
N ILE A 38 1.58 8.56 2.13
CA ILE A 38 1.48 9.32 0.90
C ILE A 38 2.87 9.77 0.52
N GLY A 39 3.23 9.59 -0.75
CA GLY A 39 4.44 10.17 -1.31
C GLY A 39 4.08 11.47 -1.99
N VAL A 40 4.78 12.56 -1.66
CA VAL A 40 4.46 13.90 -2.16
C VAL A 40 5.69 14.53 -2.78
N ILE A 41 5.52 15.07 -3.97
CA ILE A 41 6.56 15.87 -4.65
C ILE A 41 5.85 17.10 -5.22
N ASP A 42 6.38 18.28 -4.92
CA ASP A 42 5.84 19.56 -5.40
C ASP A 42 4.34 19.68 -5.14
N ASN A 43 3.91 19.32 -3.94
CA ASN A 43 2.52 19.38 -3.49
C ASN A 43 1.59 18.44 -4.24
N LYS A 44 2.14 17.44 -4.95
CA LYS A 44 1.34 16.44 -5.64
C LYS A 44 1.53 15.09 -4.98
N ILE A 45 0.45 14.35 -4.82
CA ILE A 45 0.55 12.97 -4.37
C ILE A 45 1.00 12.14 -5.56
N ILE A 46 2.16 11.50 -5.43
CA ILE A 46 2.70 10.66 -6.51
C ILE A 46 2.69 9.19 -6.13
N ALA A 47 2.37 8.87 -4.89
CA ALA A 47 2.35 7.50 -4.43
C ALA A 47 1.47 7.38 -3.20
N CYS A 48 0.95 6.19 -2.95
CA CYS A 48 0.24 5.91 -1.71
C CYS A 48 0.37 4.44 -1.35
N GLY A 49 0.18 4.17 -0.06
CA GLY A 49 0.13 2.82 0.46
C GLY A 49 -0.73 2.79 1.70
N ARG A 50 -1.48 1.71 1.91
CA ARG A 50 -2.32 1.58 3.07
C ARG A 50 -2.11 0.22 3.72
N LEU A 51 -1.93 0.24 5.05
CA LEU A 51 -1.81 -0.95 5.85
C LEU A 51 -3.04 -1.08 6.72
N HIS A 52 -3.76 -2.18 6.57
CA HIS A 52 -4.92 -2.50 7.37
C HIS A 52 -4.56 -3.60 8.37
N PHE A 53 -5.04 -3.48 9.60
CA PHE A 53 -4.74 -4.48 10.64
C PHE A 53 -5.88 -5.49 10.70
N ASN A 54 -5.62 -6.68 10.18
CA ASN A 54 -6.62 -7.76 10.13
C ASN A 54 -6.86 -8.37 11.50
N SER A 55 -5.80 -8.42 12.32
CA SER A 55 -5.86 -8.98 13.67
C SER A 55 -4.70 -8.40 14.46
N GLU A 56 -4.50 -8.89 15.69
CA GLU A 56 -3.39 -8.47 16.52
C GLU A 56 -2.04 -8.88 15.93
N ASN A 57 -2.02 -9.90 15.09
CA ASN A 57 -0.79 -10.48 14.58
C ASN A 57 -0.59 -10.28 13.07
N GLU A 58 -1.63 -9.90 12.35
CA GLU A 58 -1.58 -9.83 10.89
C GLU A 58 -2.05 -8.49 10.37
N ALA A 59 -1.29 -7.93 9.45
CA ALA A 59 -1.68 -6.72 8.74
C ALA A 59 -1.72 -7.03 7.24
N GLN A 60 -2.40 -6.18 6.51
CA GLN A 60 -2.58 -6.36 5.06
C GLN A 60 -2.30 -5.05 4.35
N ILE A 61 -1.48 -5.12 3.30
CA ILE A 61 -1.30 -4.01 2.39
C ILE A 61 -2.48 -4.04 1.44
N ARG A 62 -3.38 -3.06 1.56
CA ARG A 62 -4.62 -3.06 0.80
C ARG A 62 -4.54 -2.24 -0.49
N TYR A 63 -3.85 -1.12 -0.42
CA TYR A 63 -3.64 -0.28 -1.59
C TYR A 63 -2.20 0.12 -1.66
N MET A 64 -1.68 0.09 -2.85
CA MET A 64 -0.34 0.58 -3.10
C MET A 64 -0.29 1.01 -4.56
N ALA A 65 0.04 2.26 -4.79
CA ALA A 65 0.08 2.80 -6.13
C ALA A 65 1.17 3.85 -6.24
N ILE A 66 1.82 3.89 -7.39
CA ILE A 66 2.89 4.84 -7.71
C ILE A 66 2.51 5.51 -9.03
N ASP A 67 2.57 6.83 -9.06
CA ASP A 67 2.33 7.57 -10.29
C ASP A 67 3.27 7.05 -11.39
N LYS A 68 2.73 6.87 -12.57
CA LYS A 68 3.43 6.33 -13.73
C LYS A 68 4.79 6.99 -13.97
N ASN A 69 4.87 8.31 -13.78
CA ASN A 69 6.09 9.06 -14.03
C ASN A 69 7.14 8.91 -12.93
N PHE A 70 6.81 8.25 -11.85
CA PHE A 70 7.68 8.08 -10.71
C PHE A 70 7.97 6.64 -10.38
N GLN A 71 7.57 5.71 -11.26
CA GLN A 71 7.86 4.30 -11.07
C GLN A 71 9.33 4.01 -11.35
N ARG A 72 9.81 2.87 -10.84
CA ARG A 72 11.19 2.41 -11.01
C ARG A 72 12.25 3.33 -10.39
N LYS A 73 11.86 4.10 -9.37
CA LYS A 73 12.77 4.99 -8.65
C LYS A 73 12.93 4.60 -7.18
N GLY A 74 12.49 3.38 -6.83
CA GLY A 74 12.63 2.90 -5.46
C GLY A 74 11.56 3.39 -4.51
N ILE A 75 10.59 4.16 -4.98
CA ILE A 75 9.53 4.70 -4.12
C ILE A 75 8.65 3.59 -3.57
N GLY A 76 8.29 2.60 -4.40
CA GLY A 76 7.47 1.49 -3.94
C GLY A 76 8.15 0.68 -2.85
N VAL A 77 9.43 0.42 -3.01
CA VAL A 77 10.20 -0.31 -2.00
C VAL A 77 10.22 0.48 -0.70
N LYS A 78 10.39 1.80 -0.79
CA LYS A 78 10.41 2.65 0.40
C LYS A 78 9.07 2.64 1.12
N ILE A 79 7.97 2.68 0.37
CA ILE A 79 6.64 2.59 0.97
C ILE A 79 6.47 1.27 1.70
N ILE A 80 6.87 0.15 1.08
CA ILE A 80 6.79 -1.16 1.72
C ILE A 80 7.59 -1.16 3.02
N GLU A 81 8.82 -0.65 2.99
CA GLU A 81 9.66 -0.59 4.19
C GLU A 81 9.00 0.19 5.32
N LEU A 82 8.37 1.31 4.98
CA LEU A 82 7.73 2.15 5.99
C LEU A 82 6.46 1.49 6.53
N LEU A 83 5.69 0.81 5.68
CA LEU A 83 4.52 0.06 6.14
C LEU A 83 4.95 -1.09 7.06
N GLU A 84 6.03 -1.77 6.71
CA GLU A 84 6.56 -2.85 7.55
C GLU A 84 7.06 -2.32 8.89
N ALA A 85 7.68 -1.13 8.88
CA ALA A 85 8.13 -0.51 10.12
C ALA A 85 6.96 -0.21 11.05
N GLU A 86 5.87 0.29 10.49
CA GLU A 86 4.67 0.56 11.28
C GLU A 86 4.07 -0.73 11.81
N ALA A 87 4.05 -1.79 11.00
CA ALA A 87 3.55 -3.09 11.44
C ALA A 87 4.37 -3.62 12.61
N LYS A 88 5.70 -3.54 12.52
CA LYS A 88 6.58 -3.99 13.60
C LYS A 88 6.37 -3.19 14.86
N LYS A 89 6.15 -1.90 14.73
CA LYS A 89 5.87 -1.02 15.85
C LYS A 89 4.60 -1.43 16.60
N LYS A 90 3.64 -2.00 15.88
CA LYS A 90 2.39 -2.50 16.44
C LYS A 90 2.46 -3.98 16.80
N ARG A 91 3.68 -4.57 16.77
CA ARG A 91 3.92 -5.97 17.10
C ARG A 91 3.22 -6.95 16.15
N ILE A 92 3.00 -6.53 14.94
CA ILE A 92 2.51 -7.41 13.88
C ILE A 92 3.65 -8.30 13.42
N ASN A 93 3.39 -9.58 13.23
CA ASN A 93 4.42 -10.51 12.79
C ASN A 93 4.24 -11.05 11.37
N LYS A 94 3.14 -10.69 10.71
CA LYS A 94 2.90 -11.13 9.35
C LYS A 94 2.16 -10.07 8.55
N ILE A 95 2.61 -9.84 7.31
CA ILE A 95 1.92 -8.96 6.37
C ILE A 95 1.47 -9.81 5.19
N VAL A 96 0.21 -9.62 4.79
CA VAL A 96 -0.36 -10.27 3.61
C VAL A 96 -0.77 -9.22 2.59
N LEU A 97 -0.89 -9.63 1.35
CA LEU A 97 -1.41 -8.77 0.29
C LEU A 97 -1.90 -9.64 -0.86
N ASN A 98 -2.74 -9.06 -1.71
CA ASN A 98 -3.22 -9.72 -2.92
C ASN A 98 -2.64 -8.95 -4.10
N ALA A 99 -1.60 -9.50 -4.71
CA ALA A 99 -0.88 -8.84 -5.79
C ALA A 99 -1.44 -9.23 -7.14
N ARG A 100 -1.59 -8.27 -8.04
CA ARG A 100 -1.87 -8.59 -9.43
C ARG A 100 -0.69 -9.41 -9.94
N ASN A 101 -0.97 -10.43 -10.75
CA ASN A 101 0.09 -11.37 -11.15
C ASN A 101 1.29 -10.70 -11.81
N TYR A 102 1.10 -9.59 -12.50
CA TYR A 102 2.22 -8.95 -13.19
C TYR A 102 3.14 -8.14 -12.26
N VAL A 103 2.80 -8.00 -10.97
CA VAL A 103 3.68 -7.33 -10.01
C VAL A 103 4.22 -8.25 -8.92
N ILE A 104 4.04 -9.55 -9.08
CA ILE A 104 4.53 -10.53 -8.10
C ILE A 104 6.03 -10.38 -7.86
N GLU A 105 6.83 -10.24 -8.92
CA GLU A 105 8.28 -10.10 -8.78
C GLU A 105 8.68 -8.89 -7.93
N PHE A 106 7.92 -7.82 -8.05
CA PHE A 106 8.19 -6.62 -7.26
C PHE A 106 8.10 -6.93 -5.76
N TYR A 107 7.05 -7.66 -5.36
CA TYR A 107 6.88 -8.01 -3.96
C TYR A 107 7.86 -9.09 -3.51
N GLU A 108 8.20 -10.02 -4.41
CA GLU A 108 9.18 -11.05 -4.07
C GLU A 108 10.53 -10.45 -3.72
N LYS A 109 10.93 -9.38 -4.39
CA LYS A 109 12.18 -8.68 -4.10
C LYS A 109 12.17 -8.05 -2.73
N SER A 110 11.00 -7.80 -2.16
CA SER A 110 10.88 -7.26 -0.81
C SER A 110 10.67 -8.35 0.23
N GLY A 111 10.77 -9.62 -0.17
CA GLY A 111 10.72 -10.73 0.76
C GLY A 111 9.36 -11.40 0.88
N TYR A 112 8.40 -11.03 0.04
CA TYR A 112 7.08 -11.66 0.05
C TYR A 112 7.09 -12.95 -0.74
N LYS A 113 6.28 -13.92 -0.29
CA LYS A 113 6.16 -15.22 -0.95
C LYS A 113 4.73 -15.43 -1.41
N ALA A 114 4.57 -16.00 -2.60
CA ALA A 114 3.26 -16.40 -3.09
C ALA A 114 2.74 -17.56 -2.25
N VAL A 115 1.49 -17.45 -1.79
CA VAL A 115 0.86 -18.46 -0.95
C VAL A 115 -0.20 -19.22 -1.72
N ARG A 116 -1.06 -18.49 -2.42
CA ARG A 116 -2.15 -19.11 -3.18
C ARG A 116 -2.75 -18.11 -4.18
N LYS A 117 -3.49 -18.63 -5.12
CA LYS A 117 -4.25 -17.80 -6.04
C LYS A 117 -5.36 -17.11 -5.28
N TYR A 118 -5.59 -15.85 -5.58
CA TYR A 118 -6.65 -15.08 -4.95
C TYR A 118 -7.88 -15.08 -5.86
N GLU A 119 -8.98 -15.63 -5.36
CA GLU A 119 -10.21 -15.77 -6.13
C GLU A 119 -11.20 -14.61 -5.94
N GLY A 120 -10.91 -13.70 -5.01
CA GLY A 120 -11.85 -12.65 -4.63
C GLY A 120 -11.80 -11.38 -5.47
N SER A 121 -11.08 -11.37 -6.59
CA SER A 121 -10.99 -10.18 -7.41
C SER A 121 -12.27 -9.99 -8.22
N ASP A 122 -12.88 -8.82 -8.08
CA ASP A 122 -14.07 -8.46 -8.85
C ASP A 122 -13.73 -7.73 -10.14
N THR A 123 -12.44 -7.53 -10.42
CA THR A 123 -12.00 -6.89 -11.66
C THR A 123 -11.76 -7.88 -12.79
N GLY A 124 -11.72 -9.18 -12.47
CA GLY A 124 -11.37 -10.20 -13.43
C GLY A 124 -9.88 -10.32 -13.69
N ILE A 125 -9.06 -9.46 -13.08
CA ILE A 125 -7.60 -9.53 -13.24
C ILE A 125 -7.04 -10.58 -12.28
N PRO A 126 -6.21 -11.50 -12.74
CA PRO A 126 -5.63 -12.52 -11.85
C PRO A 126 -4.78 -11.90 -10.75
N HIS A 127 -4.99 -12.38 -9.53
CA HIS A 127 -4.23 -11.95 -8.36
C HIS A 127 -3.67 -13.17 -7.64
N THR A 128 -2.60 -12.95 -6.89
CA THR A 128 -1.97 -13.97 -6.05
C THR A 128 -1.84 -13.41 -4.64
N THR A 129 -2.24 -14.20 -3.65
CA THR A 129 -2.04 -13.82 -2.25
C THR A 129 -0.59 -14.08 -1.88
N MET A 130 0.05 -13.10 -1.29
CA MET A 130 1.44 -13.17 -0.88
C MET A 130 1.55 -12.81 0.60
N GLU A 131 2.61 -13.28 1.25
CA GLU A 131 2.84 -12.96 2.65
C GLU A 131 4.33 -12.81 2.96
N LYS A 132 4.60 -12.11 4.05
CA LYS A 132 5.94 -11.97 4.60
C LYS A 132 5.86 -12.05 6.10
N ILE A 133 6.71 -12.89 6.69
CA ILE A 133 6.84 -12.95 8.15
C ILE A 133 7.88 -11.91 8.56
N LEU A 134 7.50 -11.07 9.49
CA LEU A 134 8.36 -9.97 9.95
C LEU A 134 9.31 -10.41 11.06
#